data_2f55f59bb0867e4ee49a930adb21bf9c
#
_entry.id   2f55f59bb0867e4ee49a930adb21bf9c
#
_cell.length_a   1.000
_cell.length_b   1.000
_cell.length_c   1.000
_cell.angle_alpha   90.00
_cell.angle_beta   90.00
_cell.angle_gamma   90.00
#
_symmetry.space_group_name_H-M   'P 1'
#
loop_
_entity.id
_entity.type
_entity.pdbx_description
1 polymer ?
#
loop_
_entity_poly.entity_id
_entity_poly.type
_entity_poly.pdbx_seq_one_letter_code
_entity_poly.pdbx_strand_id
1 'polypeptide(L)'
;NFGVFVEIEEGIDGLICVAGVAGTCGDMKLMFSLNYFGVTGLAYGIYDLLKKKGGSCVVIVSNTISQGGVHMDLCDMLNYACNQDRNEARILSILEQYDGSNMTMAQGLYATTKYALARWVRRISASWGANGVRINAVAPGNVRTPLTAAMGDRATAALAGLPIPINYQTGDQLLDPVDIANVLVFLVSPAAHGVNGNIMFVDGGTDALLNSEKVY
;
A
#
# COMPACT_ATOMS: atom_id res chain seq x y z
N ASN A 1 15.40 -18.73 9.07
CA ASN A 1 14.41 -19.18 8.08
C ASN A 1 13.62 -20.34 8.66
N PHE A 2 12.44 -20.02 9.24
CA PHE A 2 11.46 -21.04 9.55
C PHE A 2 10.32 -20.86 8.53
N GLY A 3 10.44 -21.50 7.36
CA GLY A 3 9.35 -21.63 6.42
C GLY A 3 8.37 -22.68 6.95
N VAL A 4 7.22 -22.26 7.41
CA VAL A 4 6.09 -23.17 7.59
C VAL A 4 5.46 -23.32 6.21
N PHE A 5 5.66 -24.45 5.57
CA PHE A 5 4.96 -24.80 4.34
C PHE A 5 3.62 -25.42 4.73
N VAL A 6 2.53 -24.70 4.51
CA VAL A 6 1.18 -25.24 4.62
C VAL A 6 0.70 -25.52 3.20
N GLU A 7 0.40 -26.76 2.89
CA GLU A 7 -0.23 -27.12 1.61
C GLU A 7 -1.72 -26.74 1.69
N ILE A 8 -2.13 -25.75 0.90
CA ILE A 8 -3.52 -25.26 0.89
C ILE A 8 -4.16 -25.73 -0.41
N GLU A 9 -4.81 -26.90 -0.39
CA GLU A 9 -5.45 -27.48 -1.57
C GLU A 9 -6.80 -26.84 -1.91
N GLU A 10 -7.60 -26.48 -0.90
CA GLU A 10 -8.98 -26.03 -1.08
C GLU A 10 -9.14 -24.57 -1.54
N GLY A 11 -8.06 -23.79 -1.54
CA GLY A 11 -8.08 -22.36 -1.80
C GLY A 11 -8.21 -21.50 -0.53
N ILE A 12 -8.15 -20.18 -0.69
CA ILE A 12 -8.24 -19.21 0.40
C ILE A 12 -9.33 -18.17 0.13
N ASP A 13 -10.00 -17.74 1.18
CA ASP A 13 -11.08 -16.74 1.10
C ASP A 13 -10.52 -15.31 1.00
N GLY A 14 -9.33 -15.06 1.53
CA GLY A 14 -8.75 -13.73 1.51
C GLY A 14 -7.24 -13.67 1.73
N LEU A 15 -6.64 -12.63 1.17
CA LEU A 15 -5.25 -12.24 1.36
C LEU A 15 -5.20 -10.78 1.83
N ILE A 16 -4.49 -10.50 2.91
CA ILE A 16 -4.22 -9.15 3.37
C ILE A 16 -2.70 -8.91 3.41
N CYS A 17 -2.20 -8.03 2.53
CA CYS A 17 -0.78 -7.68 2.46
C CYS A 17 -0.51 -6.39 3.25
N VAL A 18 0.06 -6.53 4.44
CA VAL A 18 0.33 -5.40 5.37
C VAL A 18 1.82 -5.07 5.47
N ALA A 19 2.70 -6.00 5.12
CA ALA A 19 4.15 -5.81 5.23
C ALA A 19 4.64 -4.62 4.39
N GLY A 20 5.56 -3.84 4.96
CA GLY A 20 6.17 -2.70 4.29
C GLY A 20 7.12 -1.93 5.19
N VAL A 21 7.96 -1.10 4.57
CA VAL A 21 8.89 -0.19 5.25
C VAL A 21 8.67 1.24 4.76
N ALA A 22 8.99 2.22 5.63
CA ALA A 22 8.91 3.64 5.30
C ALA A 22 10.17 4.14 4.57
N GLY A 23 10.12 5.36 4.04
CA GLY A 23 11.28 6.05 3.48
C GLY A 23 12.44 6.23 4.48
N THR A 24 12.15 6.16 5.78
CA THR A 24 13.16 6.21 6.86
C THR A 24 14.01 4.94 6.99
N CYS A 25 13.72 3.86 6.24
CA CYS A 25 14.49 2.61 6.31
C CYS A 25 15.94 2.74 5.81
N GLY A 26 16.27 3.80 5.03
CA GLY A 26 17.59 4.05 4.50
C GLY A 26 18.03 3.13 3.34
N ASP A 27 17.30 2.05 3.09
CA ASP A 27 17.57 1.09 2.01
C ASP A 27 16.46 1.15 0.95
N MET A 28 16.74 1.84 -0.15
CA MET A 28 15.77 2.04 -1.23
C MET A 28 15.48 0.73 -1.99
N LYS A 29 16.46 -0.17 -2.11
CA LYS A 29 16.26 -1.46 -2.75
C LYS A 29 15.32 -2.33 -1.93
N LEU A 30 15.57 -2.45 -0.61
CA LEU A 30 14.67 -3.15 0.30
C LEU A 30 13.26 -2.58 0.25
N MET A 31 13.13 -1.25 0.21
CA MET A 31 11.83 -0.58 0.16
C MET A 31 11.04 -0.96 -1.11
N PHE A 32 11.66 -0.95 -2.27
CA PHE A 32 10.99 -1.34 -3.52
C PHE A 32 10.70 -2.84 -3.58
N SER A 33 11.67 -3.67 -3.18
CA SER A 33 11.48 -5.12 -3.14
C SER A 33 10.35 -5.51 -2.20
N LEU A 34 10.24 -4.89 -1.03
CA LEU A 34 9.21 -5.25 -0.05
C LEU A 34 7.85 -4.60 -0.38
N ASN A 35 7.84 -3.26 -0.62
CA ASN A 35 6.59 -2.52 -0.74
C ASN A 35 5.85 -2.74 -2.06
N TYR A 36 6.55 -3.15 -3.12
CA TYR A 36 5.95 -3.36 -4.43
C TYR A 36 6.12 -4.80 -4.93
N PHE A 37 7.35 -5.25 -5.15
CA PHE A 37 7.59 -6.58 -5.75
C PHE A 37 7.15 -7.73 -4.85
N GLY A 38 7.41 -7.65 -3.56
CA GLY A 38 6.97 -8.65 -2.59
C GLY A 38 5.45 -8.76 -2.49
N VAL A 39 4.76 -7.62 -2.50
CA VAL A 39 3.28 -7.60 -2.47
C VAL A 39 2.71 -8.15 -3.77
N THR A 40 3.16 -7.66 -4.93
CA THR A 40 2.64 -8.11 -6.23
C THR A 40 3.00 -9.56 -6.51
N GLY A 41 4.23 -9.98 -6.19
CA GLY A 41 4.69 -11.36 -6.33
C GLY A 41 3.89 -12.33 -5.47
N LEU A 42 3.65 -12.00 -4.18
CA LEU A 42 2.82 -12.80 -3.30
C LEU A 42 1.38 -12.91 -3.83
N ALA A 43 0.79 -11.78 -4.22
CA ALA A 43 -0.59 -11.75 -4.71
C ALA A 43 -0.77 -12.58 -5.99
N TYR A 44 0.17 -12.51 -6.94
CA TYR A 44 0.16 -13.38 -8.12
C TYR A 44 0.42 -14.84 -7.77
N GLY A 45 1.35 -15.11 -6.83
CA GLY A 45 1.70 -16.48 -6.43
C GLY A 45 0.54 -17.26 -5.81
N ILE A 46 -0.40 -16.56 -5.16
CA ILE A 46 -1.58 -17.19 -4.54
C ILE A 46 -2.91 -16.87 -5.23
N TYR A 47 -2.84 -16.25 -6.42
CA TYR A 47 -4.04 -15.88 -7.18
C TYR A 47 -4.96 -17.08 -7.47
N ASP A 48 -4.40 -18.23 -7.88
CA ASP A 48 -5.20 -19.42 -8.17
C ASP A 48 -5.90 -19.99 -6.93
N LEU A 49 -5.31 -19.82 -5.74
CA LEU A 49 -5.96 -20.20 -4.48
C LEU A 49 -7.13 -19.27 -4.15
N LEU A 50 -6.98 -17.95 -4.37
CA LEU A 50 -8.08 -17.01 -4.25
C LEU A 50 -9.20 -17.31 -5.26
N LYS A 51 -8.84 -17.61 -6.50
CA LYS A 51 -9.81 -17.95 -7.56
C LYS A 51 -10.66 -19.15 -7.23
N LYS A 52 -10.11 -20.18 -6.59
CA LYS A 52 -10.87 -21.38 -6.17
C LYS A 52 -12.04 -21.04 -5.24
N LYS A 53 -11.93 -20.00 -4.42
CA LYS A 53 -12.95 -19.58 -3.43
C LYS A 53 -13.74 -18.32 -3.85
N GLY A 54 -13.40 -17.69 -4.97
CA GLY A 54 -13.93 -16.35 -5.27
C GLY A 54 -13.49 -15.32 -4.23
N GLY A 55 -12.25 -15.44 -3.78
CA GLY A 55 -11.70 -14.71 -2.65
C GLY A 55 -11.38 -13.25 -2.93
N SER A 56 -10.80 -12.59 -1.94
CA SER A 56 -10.47 -11.16 -2.00
C SER A 56 -9.04 -10.89 -1.56
N CYS A 57 -8.33 -10.04 -2.32
CA CYS A 57 -7.02 -9.51 -1.96
C CYS A 57 -7.16 -8.05 -1.51
N VAL A 58 -6.51 -7.69 -0.39
CA VAL A 58 -6.45 -6.31 0.09
C VAL A 58 -4.99 -5.96 0.39
N VAL A 59 -4.52 -4.85 -0.18
CA VAL A 59 -3.13 -4.39 -0.01
C VAL A 59 -3.09 -3.05 0.72
N ILE A 60 -2.01 -2.79 1.45
CA ILE A 60 -1.77 -1.50 2.11
C ILE A 60 -0.92 -0.60 1.20
N VAL A 61 -1.50 0.54 0.83
CA VAL A 61 -0.79 1.67 0.22
C VAL A 61 -0.49 2.74 1.28
N SER A 62 -0.72 4.02 1.02
CA SER A 62 -0.57 5.11 1.98
C SER A 62 -1.32 6.33 1.45
N ASN A 63 -1.78 7.23 2.29
CA ASN A 63 -2.35 8.51 1.85
C ASN A 63 -1.31 9.43 1.19
N THR A 64 -0.01 9.13 1.30
CA THR A 64 1.05 9.84 0.54
C THR A 64 0.86 9.79 -0.97
N ILE A 65 0.07 8.83 -1.48
CA ILE A 65 -0.23 8.70 -2.92
C ILE A 65 -0.96 9.93 -3.50
N SER A 66 -1.61 10.71 -2.66
CA SER A 66 -2.32 11.93 -3.05
C SER A 66 -1.59 13.23 -2.72
N GLN A 67 -0.45 13.14 -2.01
CA GLN A 67 0.28 14.31 -1.50
C GLN A 67 1.40 14.82 -2.43
N GLY A 68 1.66 14.14 -3.54
CA GLY A 68 2.70 14.50 -4.49
C GLY A 68 4.05 13.84 -4.20
N GLY A 69 5.11 14.29 -4.88
CA GLY A 69 6.46 13.74 -4.73
C GLY A 69 6.70 12.39 -5.40
N VAL A 70 5.74 11.89 -6.17
CA VAL A 70 5.85 10.60 -6.90
C VAL A 70 6.76 10.74 -8.11
N HIS A 71 7.74 9.86 -8.23
CA HIS A 71 8.58 9.73 -9.42
C HIS A 71 7.83 8.92 -10.49
N MET A 72 7.13 9.63 -11.39
CA MET A 72 6.23 9.00 -12.35
C MET A 72 6.93 8.03 -13.30
N ASP A 73 8.17 8.33 -13.73
CA ASP A 73 8.96 7.45 -14.60
C ASP A 73 9.21 6.08 -13.94
N LEU A 74 9.61 6.08 -12.65
CA LEU A 74 9.76 4.85 -11.88
C LEU A 74 8.43 4.14 -11.67
N CYS A 75 7.37 4.90 -11.41
CA CYS A 75 6.03 4.34 -11.30
C CYS A 75 5.58 3.65 -12.60
N ASP A 76 5.84 4.24 -13.74
CA ASP A 76 5.54 3.66 -15.05
C ASP A 76 6.39 2.41 -15.32
N MET A 77 7.66 2.43 -14.98
CA MET A 77 8.52 1.24 -15.06
C MET A 77 8.01 0.08 -14.21
N LEU A 78 7.55 0.35 -12.98
CA LEU A 78 6.95 -0.64 -12.09
C LEU A 78 5.68 -1.26 -12.69
N ASN A 79 4.86 -0.46 -13.36
CA ASN A 79 3.53 -0.85 -13.80
C ASN A 79 3.46 -1.45 -15.20
N TYR A 80 4.39 -1.12 -16.12
CA TYR A 80 4.28 -1.47 -17.55
C TYR A 80 5.26 -2.53 -18.03
N ALA A 81 6.14 -3.04 -17.17
CA ALA A 81 7.07 -4.08 -17.58
C ALA A 81 6.37 -5.43 -17.78
N CYS A 82 6.63 -6.03 -18.91
CA CYS A 82 6.02 -7.31 -19.30
C CYS A 82 6.61 -8.52 -18.57
N ASN A 83 7.74 -8.37 -17.87
CA ASN A 83 8.42 -9.45 -17.17
C ASN A 83 8.89 -8.97 -15.80
N GLN A 84 8.22 -9.46 -14.76
CA GLN A 84 8.36 -8.98 -13.39
C GLN A 84 9.79 -9.11 -12.86
N ASP A 85 10.44 -10.27 -13.07
CA ASP A 85 11.79 -10.53 -12.54
C ASP A 85 12.86 -9.63 -13.19
N ARG A 86 12.80 -9.45 -14.52
CA ARG A 86 13.74 -8.57 -15.24
C ARG A 86 13.50 -7.10 -14.88
N ASN A 87 12.27 -6.73 -14.61
CA ASN A 87 11.93 -5.38 -14.23
C ASN A 87 12.42 -5.05 -12.82
N GLU A 88 12.29 -5.99 -11.89
CA GLU A 88 12.82 -5.81 -10.53
C GLU A 88 14.33 -5.54 -10.56
N ALA A 89 15.12 -6.42 -11.18
CA ALA A 89 16.56 -6.25 -11.28
C ALA A 89 16.96 -4.90 -11.92
N ARG A 90 16.26 -4.47 -12.97
CA ARG A 90 16.49 -3.18 -13.63
C ARG A 90 16.20 -2.02 -12.73
N ILE A 91 15.07 -2.03 -12.02
CA ILE A 91 14.68 -0.95 -11.10
C ILE A 91 15.66 -0.90 -9.92
N LEU A 92 16.01 -2.03 -9.33
CA LEU A 92 16.97 -2.08 -8.23
C LEU A 92 18.34 -1.55 -8.64
N SER A 93 18.78 -1.76 -9.89
CA SER A 93 20.00 -1.15 -10.42
C SER A 93 19.88 0.37 -10.57
N ILE A 94 18.74 0.88 -11.02
CA ILE A 94 18.49 2.33 -11.12
C ILE A 94 18.53 2.99 -9.74
N LEU A 95 18.03 2.31 -8.71
CA LEU A 95 17.97 2.84 -7.35
C LEU A 95 19.35 3.05 -6.72
N GLU A 96 20.42 2.45 -7.25
CA GLU A 96 21.81 2.66 -6.77
C GLU A 96 22.27 4.13 -6.91
N GLN A 97 21.68 4.88 -7.81
CA GLN A 97 22.01 6.30 -8.00
C GLN A 97 21.33 7.24 -7.00
N TYR A 98 20.37 6.75 -6.22
CA TYR A 98 19.63 7.57 -5.26
C TYR A 98 20.26 7.51 -3.88
N ASP A 99 20.51 8.69 -3.30
CA ASP A 99 21.02 8.81 -1.94
C ASP A 99 19.89 8.57 -0.92
N GLY A 100 19.88 7.42 -0.30
CA GLY A 100 18.90 7.05 0.74
C GLY A 100 18.99 7.89 2.01
N SER A 101 20.08 8.65 2.21
CA SER A 101 20.22 9.59 3.33
C SER A 101 19.44 10.89 3.12
N ASN A 102 19.09 11.22 1.87
CA ASN A 102 18.26 12.37 1.55
C ASN A 102 16.79 12.05 1.86
N MET A 103 16.28 12.57 2.98
CA MET A 103 14.95 12.29 3.48
C MET A 103 13.84 12.67 2.49
N THR A 104 13.95 13.81 1.81
CA THR A 104 12.95 14.23 0.81
C THR A 104 12.88 13.26 -0.36
N MET A 105 14.05 12.83 -0.85
CA MET A 105 14.15 11.82 -1.90
C MET A 105 13.56 10.47 -1.44
N ALA A 106 13.95 10.01 -0.26
CA ALA A 106 13.47 8.76 0.31
C ALA A 106 11.94 8.73 0.50
N GLN A 107 11.34 9.85 0.92
CA GLN A 107 9.88 9.98 1.03
C GLN A 107 9.20 10.00 -0.36
N GLY A 108 9.77 10.65 -1.35
CA GLY A 108 9.28 10.62 -2.73
C GLY A 108 9.32 9.21 -3.33
N LEU A 109 10.40 8.46 -3.09
CA LEU A 109 10.53 7.07 -3.52
C LEU A 109 9.54 6.16 -2.78
N TYR A 110 9.33 6.38 -1.48
CA TYR A 110 8.28 5.68 -0.73
C TYR A 110 6.89 5.94 -1.34
N ALA A 111 6.53 7.21 -1.56
CA ALA A 111 5.28 7.57 -2.22
C ALA A 111 5.15 6.91 -3.61
N THR A 112 6.26 6.79 -4.35
CA THR A 112 6.31 6.12 -5.66
C THR A 112 5.96 4.64 -5.55
N THR A 113 6.51 3.90 -4.57
CA THR A 113 6.16 2.47 -4.39
C THR A 113 4.68 2.30 -4.08
N LYS A 114 4.13 3.14 -3.20
CA LYS A 114 2.72 3.08 -2.79
C LYS A 114 1.76 3.51 -3.90
N TYR A 115 2.12 4.54 -4.66
CA TYR A 115 1.35 4.98 -5.83
C TYR A 115 1.34 3.93 -6.95
N ALA A 116 2.51 3.34 -7.26
CA ALA A 116 2.60 2.26 -8.24
C ALA A 116 1.75 1.05 -7.83
N LEU A 117 1.75 0.69 -6.54
CA LEU A 117 0.92 -0.39 -6.01
C LEU A 117 -0.58 -0.07 -6.13
N ALA A 118 -0.99 1.17 -5.86
CA ALA A 118 -2.37 1.61 -6.05
C ALA A 118 -2.80 1.52 -7.53
N ARG A 119 -1.94 1.98 -8.45
CA ARG A 119 -2.18 1.84 -9.90
C ARG A 119 -2.26 0.39 -10.34
N TRP A 120 -1.40 -0.47 -9.80
CA TRP A 120 -1.42 -1.90 -10.07
C TRP A 120 -2.77 -2.52 -9.68
N VAL A 121 -3.28 -2.23 -8.46
CA VAL A 121 -4.61 -2.68 -8.02
C VAL A 121 -5.69 -2.27 -9.01
N ARG A 122 -5.71 -1.00 -9.41
CA ARG A 122 -6.68 -0.47 -10.39
C ARG A 122 -6.62 -1.23 -11.72
N ARG A 123 -5.42 -1.48 -12.22
CA ARG A 123 -5.20 -2.14 -13.52
C ARG A 123 -5.66 -3.58 -13.56
N ILE A 124 -5.36 -4.35 -12.50
CA ILE A 124 -5.67 -5.78 -12.51
C ILE A 124 -7.07 -6.11 -12.02
N SER A 125 -7.75 -5.19 -11.35
CA SER A 125 -9.04 -5.43 -10.71
C SER A 125 -10.11 -5.96 -11.69
N ALA A 126 -10.16 -5.45 -12.91
CA ALA A 126 -11.13 -5.91 -13.90
C ALA A 126 -10.86 -7.36 -14.36
N SER A 127 -9.61 -7.70 -14.63
CA SER A 127 -9.23 -9.05 -15.06
C SER A 127 -9.36 -10.07 -13.94
N TRP A 128 -9.05 -9.69 -12.70
CA TRP A 128 -9.26 -10.54 -11.52
C TRP A 128 -10.75 -10.72 -11.24
N GLY A 129 -11.53 -9.62 -11.33
CA GLY A 129 -12.98 -9.65 -11.13
C GLY A 129 -13.70 -10.53 -12.16
N ALA A 130 -13.25 -10.55 -13.42
CA ALA A 130 -13.75 -11.46 -14.45
C ALA A 130 -13.58 -12.94 -14.08
N ASN A 131 -12.67 -13.25 -13.16
CA ASN A 131 -12.42 -14.59 -12.61
C ASN A 131 -12.95 -14.77 -11.17
N GLY A 132 -13.79 -13.86 -10.70
CA GLY A 132 -14.42 -13.92 -9.38
C GLY A 132 -13.53 -13.47 -8.21
N VAL A 133 -12.33 -12.95 -8.46
CA VAL A 133 -11.42 -12.47 -7.42
C VAL A 133 -11.49 -10.95 -7.32
N ARG A 134 -11.78 -10.43 -6.14
CA ARG A 134 -11.74 -8.98 -5.89
C ARG A 134 -10.36 -8.55 -5.41
N ILE A 135 -9.95 -7.33 -5.77
CA ILE A 135 -8.74 -6.72 -5.22
C ILE A 135 -8.98 -5.24 -4.91
N ASN A 136 -8.59 -4.82 -3.71
CA ASN A 136 -8.72 -3.45 -3.25
C ASN A 136 -7.46 -2.99 -2.52
N ALA A 137 -7.32 -1.69 -2.29
CA ALA A 137 -6.27 -1.14 -1.46
C ALA A 137 -6.83 -0.26 -0.35
N VAL A 138 -6.15 -0.24 0.78
CA VAL A 138 -6.36 0.74 1.85
C VAL A 138 -5.19 1.71 1.86
N ALA A 139 -5.49 3.00 1.93
CA ALA A 139 -4.55 4.10 2.03
C ALA A 139 -4.62 4.72 3.44
N PRO A 140 -3.88 4.17 4.41
CA PRO A 140 -3.86 4.72 5.76
C PRO A 140 -3.23 6.11 5.78
N GLY A 141 -3.70 6.94 6.70
CA GLY A 141 -2.98 8.12 7.17
C GLY A 141 -1.92 7.75 8.20
N ASN A 142 -1.77 8.61 9.20
CA ASN A 142 -0.83 8.38 10.28
C ASN A 142 -1.45 7.46 11.33
N VAL A 143 -0.82 6.32 11.54
CA VAL A 143 -1.28 5.27 12.47
C VAL A 143 -0.26 5.09 13.58
N ARG A 144 -0.70 4.92 14.81
CA ARG A 144 0.13 4.70 16.01
C ARG A 144 0.84 3.35 15.92
N THR A 145 2.03 3.36 15.32
CA THR A 145 2.87 2.18 15.09
C THR A 145 4.34 2.50 15.31
N PRO A 146 5.22 1.50 15.50
CA PRO A 146 6.66 1.73 15.52
C PRO A 146 7.19 2.43 14.26
N LEU A 147 6.57 2.20 13.11
CA LEU A 147 6.92 2.86 11.84
C LEU A 147 6.71 4.38 11.94
N THR A 148 5.59 4.83 12.49
CA THR A 148 5.28 6.26 12.67
C THR A 148 6.16 6.87 13.76
N ALA A 149 6.41 6.15 14.85
CA ALA A 149 7.31 6.60 15.90
C ALA A 149 8.75 6.85 15.39
N ALA A 150 9.21 6.06 14.43
CA ALA A 150 10.52 6.23 13.80
C ALA A 150 10.63 7.50 12.92
N MET A 151 9.51 8.16 12.58
CA MET A 151 9.51 9.40 11.78
C MET A 151 9.92 10.65 12.61
N GLY A 152 9.92 10.55 13.94
CA GLY A 152 10.42 11.57 14.87
C GLY A 152 9.55 12.83 14.97
N ASP A 153 10.10 13.84 15.68
CA ASP A 153 9.38 15.07 16.08
C ASP A 153 8.88 15.91 14.91
N ARG A 154 9.54 15.89 13.76
CA ARG A 154 9.12 16.67 12.58
C ARG A 154 7.78 16.20 12.02
N ALA A 155 7.56 14.90 11.98
CA ALA A 155 6.28 14.35 11.54
C ALA A 155 5.17 14.69 12.56
N THR A 156 5.47 14.55 13.84
CA THR A 156 4.56 14.93 14.92
C THR A 156 4.17 16.41 14.87
N ALA A 157 5.15 17.30 14.62
CA ALA A 157 4.90 18.73 14.48
C ALA A 157 4.04 19.08 13.26
N ALA A 158 4.28 18.41 12.11
CA ALA A 158 3.47 18.62 10.91
C ALA A 158 2.01 18.16 11.12
N LEU A 159 1.81 17.06 11.83
CA LEU A 159 0.47 16.55 12.17
C LEU A 159 -0.28 17.43 13.15
N ALA A 160 0.42 17.97 14.15
CA ALA A 160 -0.17 18.87 15.15
C ALA A 160 -0.73 20.18 14.54
N GLY A 161 -0.28 20.55 13.35
CA GLY A 161 -0.77 21.72 12.60
C GLY A 161 -2.03 21.47 11.77
N LEU A 162 -2.54 20.25 11.69
CA LEU A 162 -3.76 19.97 10.94
C LEU A 162 -4.98 20.55 11.68
N PRO A 163 -5.91 21.19 10.95
CA PRO A 163 -7.10 21.83 11.54
C PRO A 163 -8.19 20.83 11.96
N ILE A 164 -8.01 19.54 11.68
CA ILE A 164 -8.93 18.47 12.02
C ILE A 164 -8.21 17.38 12.81
N PRO A 165 -8.86 16.68 13.75
CA PRO A 165 -8.31 15.47 14.34
C PRO A 165 -8.33 14.35 13.29
N ILE A 166 -7.28 13.51 13.27
CA ILE A 166 -7.27 12.30 12.45
C ILE A 166 -8.07 11.19 13.14
N ASN A 167 -7.95 11.08 14.46
CA ASN A 167 -8.74 10.15 15.27
C ASN A 167 -9.91 10.88 15.93
N TYR A 168 -11.11 10.64 15.45
CA TYR A 168 -12.33 11.31 15.96
C TYR A 168 -12.80 10.76 17.31
N GLN A 169 -12.30 9.63 17.77
CA GLN A 169 -12.64 9.07 19.09
C GLN A 169 -11.80 9.73 20.20
N THR A 170 -10.50 9.87 19.95
CA THR A 170 -9.55 10.41 20.93
C THR A 170 -9.28 11.91 20.75
N GLY A 171 -9.58 12.45 19.58
CA GLY A 171 -9.30 13.85 19.22
C GLY A 171 -7.82 14.10 18.87
N ASP A 172 -7.00 13.06 18.75
CA ASP A 172 -5.58 13.19 18.42
C ASP A 172 -5.28 13.01 16.92
N GLN A 173 -4.01 13.11 16.55
CA GLN A 173 -3.55 13.11 15.16
C GLN A 173 -3.05 11.74 14.68
N LEU A 174 -3.35 10.67 15.41
CA LEU A 174 -2.97 9.31 15.05
C LEU A 174 -4.17 8.39 15.16
N LEU A 175 -4.45 7.65 14.10
CA LEU A 175 -5.35 6.50 14.14
C LEU A 175 -4.72 5.36 14.94
N ASP A 176 -5.55 4.49 15.47
CA ASP A 176 -5.07 3.24 16.05
C ASP A 176 -5.03 2.12 14.99
N PRO A 177 -4.15 1.12 15.15
CA PRO A 177 -4.07 0.00 14.19
C PRO A 177 -5.41 -0.71 13.95
N VAL A 178 -6.29 -0.74 14.95
CA VAL A 178 -7.62 -1.35 14.86
C VAL A 178 -8.52 -0.62 13.85
N ASP A 179 -8.37 0.69 13.66
CA ASP A 179 -9.15 1.46 12.69
C ASP A 179 -8.87 0.98 11.27
N ILE A 180 -7.60 0.71 10.98
CA ILE A 180 -7.17 0.15 9.70
C ILE A 180 -7.62 -1.31 9.57
N ALA A 181 -7.43 -2.10 10.62
CA ALA A 181 -7.78 -3.53 10.62
C ALA A 181 -9.28 -3.77 10.34
N ASN A 182 -10.16 -2.93 10.90
CA ASN A 182 -11.61 -3.02 10.66
C ASN A 182 -11.96 -2.85 9.18
N VAL A 183 -11.31 -1.91 8.49
CA VAL A 183 -11.52 -1.68 7.06
C VAL A 183 -10.94 -2.83 6.22
N LEU A 184 -9.77 -3.36 6.60
CA LEU A 184 -9.18 -4.51 5.92
C LEU A 184 -10.09 -5.74 6.02
N VAL A 185 -10.62 -6.02 7.21
CA VAL A 185 -11.56 -7.13 7.45
C VAL A 185 -12.84 -6.93 6.66
N PHE A 186 -13.40 -5.73 6.62
CA PHE A 186 -14.56 -5.41 5.76
C PHE A 186 -14.27 -5.71 4.29
N LEU A 187 -13.17 -5.18 3.74
CA LEU A 187 -12.86 -5.32 2.31
C LEU A 187 -12.55 -6.76 1.89
N VAL A 188 -11.99 -7.57 2.78
CA VAL A 188 -11.74 -8.99 2.49
C VAL A 188 -12.98 -9.85 2.64
N SER A 189 -13.95 -9.41 3.43
CA SER A 189 -15.18 -10.17 3.74
C SER A 189 -16.19 -10.13 2.60
N PRO A 190 -17.20 -11.05 2.64
CA PRO A 190 -18.35 -11.01 1.72
C PRO A 190 -19.19 -9.74 1.81
N ALA A 191 -19.15 -8.99 2.93
CA ALA A 191 -19.87 -7.72 3.06
C ALA A 191 -19.43 -6.67 2.02
N ALA A 192 -18.20 -6.78 1.49
CA ALA A 192 -17.66 -5.90 0.45
C ALA A 192 -17.79 -6.50 -0.97
N HIS A 193 -18.75 -7.39 -1.23
CA HIS A 193 -18.87 -8.11 -2.52
C HIS A 193 -19.00 -7.18 -3.74
N GLY A 194 -19.53 -5.98 -3.58
CA GLY A 194 -19.65 -4.97 -4.63
C GLY A 194 -18.43 -4.05 -4.77
N VAL A 195 -17.38 -4.23 -3.94
CA VAL A 195 -16.20 -3.35 -3.91
C VAL A 195 -15.03 -4.05 -4.59
N ASN A 196 -14.59 -3.53 -5.74
CA ASN A 196 -13.45 -4.05 -6.49
C ASN A 196 -12.67 -2.92 -7.16
N GLY A 197 -11.34 -2.95 -7.09
CA GLY A 197 -10.46 -1.92 -7.64
C GLY A 197 -10.50 -0.58 -6.88
N ASN A 198 -11.02 -0.55 -5.67
CA ASN A 198 -11.11 0.67 -4.87
C ASN A 198 -9.79 0.95 -4.14
N ILE A 199 -9.47 2.23 -4.00
CA ILE A 199 -8.41 2.74 -3.12
C ILE A 199 -9.10 3.53 -2.02
N MET A 200 -9.24 2.91 -0.85
CA MET A 200 -9.99 3.48 0.28
C MET A 200 -9.06 4.21 1.22
N PHE A 201 -9.20 5.52 1.31
CA PHE A 201 -8.48 6.33 2.29
C PHE A 201 -9.05 6.10 3.70
N VAL A 202 -8.16 5.80 4.63
CA VAL A 202 -8.45 5.67 6.07
C VAL A 202 -7.44 6.53 6.80
N ASP A 203 -7.67 7.84 6.78
CA ASP A 203 -6.69 8.86 7.14
C ASP A 203 -7.31 10.05 7.92
N GLY A 204 -8.50 9.84 8.47
CA GLY A 204 -9.23 10.85 9.23
C GLY A 204 -9.67 12.05 8.38
N GLY A 205 -9.69 11.92 7.05
CA GLY A 205 -10.07 13.00 6.14
C GLY A 205 -8.90 13.88 5.71
N THR A 206 -7.65 13.46 5.95
CA THR A 206 -6.46 14.22 5.55
C THR A 206 -6.38 14.42 4.03
N ASP A 207 -6.67 13.37 3.24
CA ASP A 207 -6.72 13.49 1.78
C ASP A 207 -7.80 14.48 1.34
N ALA A 208 -9.00 14.38 1.88
CA ALA A 208 -10.10 15.29 1.57
C ALA A 208 -9.77 16.75 1.94
N LEU A 209 -9.04 16.97 3.03
CA LEU A 209 -8.58 18.30 3.41
C LEU A 209 -7.57 18.87 2.40
N LEU A 210 -6.61 18.06 1.95
CA LEU A 210 -5.54 18.50 1.05
C LEU A 210 -5.99 18.58 -0.41
N ASN A 211 -6.97 17.81 -0.82
CA ASN A 211 -7.43 17.64 -2.19
C ASN A 211 -8.95 17.80 -2.32
N SER A 212 -9.54 18.77 -1.63
CA SER A 212 -10.98 18.93 -1.46
C SER A 212 -11.82 18.95 -2.75
N GLU A 213 -11.21 19.31 -3.87
CA GLU A 213 -11.88 19.40 -5.17
C GLU A 213 -11.62 18.18 -6.09
N LYS A 214 -10.81 17.23 -5.64
CA LYS A 214 -10.56 16.00 -6.40
C LYS A 214 -11.60 14.95 -6.08
N VAL A 215 -12.34 14.54 -7.10
CA VAL A 215 -13.24 13.39 -7.07
C VAL A 215 -12.62 12.31 -7.94
N TYR A 216 -12.44 11.10 -7.39
CA TYR A 216 -11.77 9.96 -8.04
C TYR A 216 -12.77 9.01 -8.71
#